data_80764c325dbca837484742a7e8b8ce45
#
_entry.id   80764c325dbca837484742a7e8b8ce45
#
_cell.length_a   1.000
_cell.length_b   1.000
_cell.length_c   1.000
_cell.angle_alpha   90.00
_cell.angle_beta   90.00
_cell.angle_gamma   90.00
#
_symmetry.space_group_name_H-M   'P 1'
#
loop_
_entity.id
_entity.type
_entity.pdbx_description
1 polymer ?
#
loop_
_entity_poly.entity_id
_entity_poly.type
_entity_poly.pdbx_seq_one_letter_code
_entity_poly.pdbx_strand_id
1 'polypeptide(L)'
;MNLKPSRRAALAWALASFLPCAATLAQAQGMAARWPQQAVRFVVPFPAGSAPDVLIRHVGAKLGEKWGQGVIVDNKPGGSGVIGMNAILAAPTDGYTFGFVQGSAISVAPSTIKGVTYDFNRDFVPVTLAAVAPFMLAVPANSPYKTLADFIAAARARPQGIEVADNGRGTAPHLASALLGLQSGAQFLEVHYPGGAQAMQATLGGQTQMMVETYNVVAGNVQGGRMRVLASMGDRVEAGLEQFPLASRTVPGAVAHGWFAVIAKKDVDPTVLAKLNRDMNEALLLPDVVAKSRELGTYPRPGTPEQLASYIAEDRKTWQAVLDKLNIKPE
;
A
#
# COMPACT_ATOMS: atom_id res chain seq x y z
N MET A 1 34.27 29.39 -62.54
CA MET A 1 33.67 28.10 -62.88
C MET A 1 32.92 27.60 -61.64
N ASN A 2 31.62 27.89 -61.58
CA ASN A 2 30.77 27.57 -60.41
C ASN A 2 30.07 26.23 -60.64
N LEU A 3 30.52 25.21 -59.93
CA LEU A 3 29.89 23.90 -59.92
C LEU A 3 28.71 23.91 -58.91
N LYS A 4 27.48 23.86 -59.40
CA LYS A 4 26.27 23.68 -58.60
C LYS A 4 26.20 22.21 -58.13
N PRO A 5 25.99 21.91 -56.85
CA PRO A 5 25.82 20.53 -56.42
C PRO A 5 24.53 19.94 -56.96
N SER A 6 24.62 18.71 -57.51
CA SER A 6 23.50 18.02 -58.13
C SER A 6 22.44 17.62 -57.07
N ARG A 7 21.14 17.70 -57.42
CA ARG A 7 20.00 17.34 -56.55
C ARG A 7 20.06 15.91 -55.98
N ARG A 8 20.89 15.03 -56.55
CA ARG A 8 21.11 13.66 -56.10
C ARG A 8 22.00 13.59 -54.85
N ALA A 9 22.94 14.53 -54.64
CA ALA A 9 23.77 14.58 -53.45
C ALA A 9 23.00 15.06 -52.22
N ALA A 10 22.03 15.97 -52.39
CA ALA A 10 21.20 16.48 -51.27
C ALA A 10 20.24 15.43 -50.73
N LEU A 11 19.71 14.51 -51.55
CA LEU A 11 18.86 13.42 -51.13
C LEU A 11 19.63 12.33 -50.31
N ALA A 12 20.89 12.08 -50.65
CA ALA A 12 21.71 11.10 -49.95
C ALA A 12 22.07 11.54 -48.53
N TRP A 13 22.23 12.84 -48.28
CA TRP A 13 22.52 13.40 -46.95
C TRP A 13 21.29 13.48 -46.05
N ALA A 14 20.09 13.64 -46.61
CA ALA A 14 18.83 13.64 -45.83
C ALA A 14 18.46 12.23 -45.30
N LEU A 15 18.81 11.17 -46.04
CA LEU A 15 18.57 9.77 -45.60
C LEU A 15 19.56 9.29 -44.55
N ALA A 16 20.80 9.80 -44.50
CA ALA A 16 21.80 9.42 -43.54
C ALA A 16 21.54 9.99 -42.11
N SER A 17 20.75 11.06 -42.01
CA SER A 17 20.45 11.72 -40.71
C SER A 17 19.34 11.05 -39.92
N PHE A 18 18.56 10.14 -40.50
CA PHE A 18 17.45 9.42 -39.83
C PHE A 18 17.83 8.03 -39.28
N LEU A 19 18.98 7.50 -39.61
CA LEU A 19 19.40 6.17 -39.15
C LEU A 19 19.76 6.05 -37.64
N PRO A 20 20.34 7.03 -36.92
CA PRO A 20 20.72 6.84 -35.56
C PRO A 20 19.53 6.80 -34.59
N CYS A 21 18.39 7.46 -34.92
CA CYS A 21 17.22 7.49 -34.03
C CYS A 21 16.42 6.17 -34.05
N ALA A 22 16.40 5.47 -35.19
CA ALA A 22 15.74 4.18 -35.30
C ALA A 22 16.51 3.04 -34.61
N ALA A 23 17.83 3.13 -34.57
CA ALA A 23 18.68 2.14 -33.89
C ALA A 23 18.58 2.21 -32.37
N THR A 24 18.44 3.38 -31.78
CA THR A 24 18.25 3.56 -30.33
C THR A 24 16.89 3.06 -29.86
N LEU A 25 15.82 3.27 -30.63
CA LEU A 25 14.49 2.72 -30.31
C LEU A 25 14.44 1.20 -30.44
N ALA A 26 15.15 0.61 -31.41
CA ALA A 26 15.22 -0.83 -31.56
C ALA A 26 16.05 -1.50 -30.44
N GLN A 27 17.09 -0.84 -29.91
CA GLN A 27 17.87 -1.33 -28.78
C GLN A 27 17.07 -1.27 -27.46
N ALA A 28 16.31 -0.20 -27.20
CA ALA A 28 15.46 -0.08 -26.04
C ALA A 28 14.34 -1.16 -26.02
N GLN A 29 13.72 -1.43 -27.14
CA GLN A 29 12.75 -2.53 -27.29
C GLN A 29 13.39 -3.91 -27.10
N GLY A 30 14.67 -4.08 -27.49
CA GLY A 30 15.41 -5.31 -27.34
C GLY A 30 15.77 -5.63 -25.88
N MET A 31 16.02 -4.62 -25.03
CA MET A 31 16.34 -4.82 -23.60
C MET A 31 15.09 -5.24 -22.80
N ALA A 32 13.95 -4.58 -23.00
CA ALA A 32 12.72 -4.97 -22.33
C ALA A 32 12.21 -6.36 -22.74
N ALA A 33 12.39 -6.75 -23.98
CA ALA A 33 12.02 -8.06 -24.48
C ALA A 33 12.82 -9.22 -23.83
N ARG A 34 14.00 -8.93 -23.30
CA ARG A 34 14.89 -9.92 -22.67
C ARG A 34 14.93 -9.85 -21.15
N TRP A 35 14.38 -8.77 -20.54
CA TRP A 35 14.30 -8.64 -19.09
C TRP A 35 13.21 -9.58 -18.52
N PRO A 36 13.43 -10.24 -17.36
CA PRO A 36 14.71 -10.31 -16.63
C PRO A 36 15.64 -11.42 -17.15
N GLN A 37 16.96 -11.21 -17.04
CA GLN A 37 17.98 -12.21 -17.39
C GLN A 37 18.67 -12.82 -16.15
N GLN A 38 18.32 -12.34 -14.97
CA GLN A 38 18.79 -12.82 -13.66
C GLN A 38 17.68 -12.66 -12.63
N ALA A 39 17.91 -13.11 -11.40
CA ALA A 39 16.95 -13.03 -10.32
C ALA A 39 16.51 -11.59 -10.02
N VAL A 40 15.20 -11.38 -9.85
CA VAL A 40 14.61 -10.11 -9.46
C VAL A 40 14.35 -10.10 -7.96
N ARG A 41 14.75 -9.02 -7.29
CA ARG A 41 14.62 -8.85 -5.84
C ARG A 41 13.48 -7.89 -5.50
N PHE A 42 12.63 -8.29 -4.56
CA PHE A 42 11.69 -7.41 -3.89
C PHE A 42 12.15 -7.17 -2.44
N VAL A 43 12.49 -5.94 -2.12
CA VAL A 43 12.72 -5.50 -0.73
C VAL A 43 11.35 -5.30 -0.07
N VAL A 44 11.16 -5.97 1.06
CA VAL A 44 9.87 -6.07 1.76
C VAL A 44 10.05 -5.58 3.20
N PRO A 45 9.54 -4.38 3.56
CA PRO A 45 9.72 -3.81 4.89
C PRO A 45 8.80 -4.44 5.96
N PHE A 46 8.60 -5.75 5.86
CA PHE A 46 7.77 -6.53 6.78
C PHE A 46 8.52 -7.75 7.30
N PRO A 47 8.19 -8.24 8.50
CA PRO A 47 8.68 -9.52 8.99
C PRO A 47 8.30 -10.66 8.04
N ALA A 48 9.18 -11.64 7.93
CA ALA A 48 8.88 -12.88 7.22
C ALA A 48 7.66 -13.56 7.85
N GLY A 49 6.79 -14.16 7.02
CA GLY A 49 5.55 -14.81 7.46
C GLY A 49 4.38 -13.85 7.70
N SER A 50 4.55 -12.54 7.61
CA SER A 50 3.43 -11.59 7.64
C SER A 50 2.59 -11.67 6.36
N ALA A 51 1.33 -11.20 6.41
CA ALA A 51 0.43 -11.25 5.25
C ALA A 51 1.03 -10.65 3.97
N PRO A 52 1.66 -9.43 3.99
CA PRO A 52 2.31 -8.90 2.79
C PRO A 52 3.51 -9.73 2.32
N ASP A 53 4.30 -10.32 3.23
CA ASP A 53 5.41 -11.21 2.85
C ASP A 53 4.90 -12.47 2.15
N VAL A 54 3.87 -13.12 2.72
CA VAL A 54 3.25 -14.32 2.12
C VAL A 54 2.65 -13.98 0.75
N LEU A 55 1.98 -12.84 0.62
CA LEU A 55 1.40 -12.40 -0.66
C LEU A 55 2.48 -12.23 -1.73
N ILE A 56 3.53 -11.44 -1.45
CA ILE A 56 4.56 -11.18 -2.47
C ILE A 56 5.38 -12.44 -2.81
N ARG A 57 5.56 -13.40 -1.88
CA ARG A 57 6.17 -14.69 -2.19
C ARG A 57 5.29 -15.50 -3.14
N HIS A 58 3.98 -15.50 -2.93
CA HIS A 58 3.04 -16.21 -3.81
C HIS A 58 3.01 -15.59 -5.21
N VAL A 59 2.91 -14.26 -5.30
CA VAL A 59 3.03 -13.52 -6.57
C VAL A 59 4.39 -13.75 -7.21
N GLY A 60 5.47 -13.71 -6.42
CA GLY A 60 6.84 -13.92 -6.89
C GLY A 60 7.07 -15.30 -7.50
N ALA A 61 6.44 -16.34 -6.96
CA ALA A 61 6.47 -17.67 -7.56
C ALA A 61 5.87 -17.66 -8.99
N LYS A 62 4.70 -16.99 -9.17
CA LYS A 62 4.07 -16.86 -10.50
C LYS A 62 4.92 -16.07 -11.49
N LEU A 63 5.54 -14.99 -11.00
CA LEU A 63 6.47 -14.22 -11.82
C LEU A 63 7.70 -15.04 -12.18
N GLY A 64 8.24 -15.82 -11.24
CA GLY A 64 9.38 -16.71 -11.49
C GLY A 64 9.08 -17.75 -12.57
N GLU A 65 7.91 -18.39 -12.52
CA GLU A 65 7.41 -19.30 -13.56
C GLU A 65 7.32 -18.61 -14.93
N LYS A 66 6.73 -17.39 -14.95
CA LYS A 66 6.56 -16.60 -16.18
C LYS A 66 7.90 -16.13 -16.79
N TRP A 67 8.84 -15.74 -15.94
CA TRP A 67 10.11 -15.16 -16.39
C TRP A 67 11.22 -16.19 -16.64
N GLY A 68 11.09 -17.39 -16.10
CA GLY A 68 12.17 -18.38 -16.09
C GLY A 68 13.36 -17.93 -15.23
N GLN A 69 13.15 -17.00 -14.30
CA GLN A 69 14.16 -16.40 -13.43
C GLN A 69 13.67 -16.40 -11.97
N GLY A 70 14.60 -16.54 -11.02
CA GLY A 70 14.24 -16.51 -9.60
C GLY A 70 13.69 -15.17 -9.14
N VAL A 71 12.74 -15.20 -8.20
CA VAL A 71 12.27 -14.01 -7.47
C VAL A 71 12.71 -14.13 -6.01
N ILE A 72 13.46 -13.14 -5.54
CA ILE A 72 14.01 -13.07 -4.18
C ILE A 72 13.17 -12.10 -3.38
N VAL A 73 12.63 -12.54 -2.24
CA VAL A 73 11.96 -11.68 -1.25
C VAL A 73 12.94 -11.42 -0.11
N ASP A 74 13.37 -10.16 0.00
CA ASP A 74 14.35 -9.67 0.98
C ASP A 74 13.65 -8.84 2.06
N ASN A 75 13.42 -9.44 3.22
CA ASN A 75 12.72 -8.79 4.32
C ASN A 75 13.64 -7.81 5.05
N LYS A 76 13.23 -6.55 5.13
CA LYS A 76 13.92 -5.44 5.82
C LYS A 76 12.93 -4.70 6.74
N PRO A 77 12.45 -5.37 7.80
CA PRO A 77 11.46 -4.76 8.71
C PRO A 77 12.08 -3.67 9.59
N GLY A 78 11.22 -2.81 10.14
CA GLY A 78 11.57 -1.81 11.15
C GLY A 78 11.34 -0.37 10.71
N GLY A 79 11.23 0.53 11.73
CA GLY A 79 11.00 1.96 11.52
C GLY A 79 9.77 2.26 10.68
N SER A 80 8.65 1.55 10.88
CA SER A 80 7.43 1.71 10.05
C SER A 80 7.69 1.61 8.54
N GLY A 81 8.71 0.84 8.14
CA GLY A 81 9.10 0.64 6.74
C GLY A 81 10.28 1.48 6.28
N VAL A 82 10.77 2.43 7.08
CA VAL A 82 11.88 3.33 6.72
C VAL A 82 13.17 2.55 6.39
N ILE A 83 13.46 1.47 7.12
CA ILE A 83 14.64 0.63 6.86
C ILE A 83 14.56 0.02 5.45
N GLY A 84 13.42 -0.53 5.07
CA GLY A 84 13.20 -1.08 3.73
C GLY A 84 13.25 -0.02 2.63
N MET A 85 12.64 1.16 2.85
CA MET A 85 12.70 2.28 1.89
C MET A 85 14.13 2.72 1.64
N ASN A 86 14.96 2.85 2.70
CA ASN A 86 16.37 3.18 2.56
C ASN A 86 17.17 2.07 1.84
N ALA A 87 16.82 0.80 2.06
CA ALA A 87 17.46 -0.31 1.34
C ALA A 87 17.13 -0.28 -0.17
N ILE A 88 15.90 0.09 -0.56
CA ILE A 88 15.53 0.30 -1.97
C ILE A 88 16.29 1.50 -2.55
N LEU A 89 16.38 2.60 -1.80
CA LEU A 89 17.10 3.80 -2.24
C LEU A 89 18.59 3.55 -2.45
N ALA A 90 19.21 2.69 -1.64
CA ALA A 90 20.61 2.31 -1.77
C ALA A 90 20.88 1.30 -2.90
N ALA A 91 19.84 0.67 -3.46
CA ALA A 91 20.01 -0.32 -4.52
C ALA A 91 20.44 0.32 -5.85
N PRO A 92 21.10 -0.45 -6.75
CA PRO A 92 21.34 -0.01 -8.12
C PRO A 92 20.05 0.30 -8.89
N THR A 93 20.16 1.11 -9.95
CA THR A 93 19.06 1.41 -10.89
C THR A 93 19.04 0.46 -12.09
N ASP A 94 19.58 -0.73 -11.93
CA ASP A 94 19.75 -1.76 -12.96
C ASP A 94 18.46 -2.50 -13.36
N GLY A 95 17.34 -2.18 -12.69
CA GLY A 95 16.06 -2.81 -12.96
C GLY A 95 15.88 -4.21 -12.33
N TYR A 96 16.67 -4.57 -11.31
CA TYR A 96 16.57 -5.87 -10.64
C TYR A 96 16.23 -5.79 -9.16
N THR A 97 16.09 -4.59 -8.61
CA THR A 97 15.63 -4.39 -7.22
C THR A 97 14.43 -3.45 -7.16
N PHE A 98 13.34 -3.93 -6.57
CA PHE A 98 12.08 -3.22 -6.40
C PHE A 98 11.65 -3.23 -4.95
N GLY A 99 10.72 -2.36 -4.58
CA GLY A 99 10.05 -2.38 -3.27
C GLY A 99 8.66 -2.99 -3.37
N PHE A 100 8.31 -3.85 -2.41
CA PHE A 100 6.91 -4.19 -2.11
C PHE A 100 6.60 -3.61 -0.73
N VAL A 101 6.02 -2.42 -0.69
CA VAL A 101 5.99 -1.55 0.50
C VAL A 101 4.57 -1.21 0.94
N GLN A 102 4.42 -0.88 2.24
CA GLN A 102 3.17 -0.35 2.77
C GLN A 102 3.00 1.14 2.47
N GLY A 103 1.74 1.55 2.37
CA GLY A 103 1.38 2.95 2.19
C GLY A 103 1.87 3.88 3.29
N SER A 104 1.89 3.42 4.54
CA SER A 104 2.36 4.23 5.66
C SER A 104 3.83 4.65 5.54
N ALA A 105 4.69 3.82 4.93
CA ALA A 105 6.09 4.19 4.66
C ALA A 105 6.20 5.33 3.61
N ILE A 106 5.19 5.47 2.74
CA ILE A 106 5.13 6.50 1.71
C ILE A 106 4.41 7.75 2.20
N SER A 107 3.25 7.59 2.86
CA SER A 107 2.31 8.68 3.13
C SER A 107 2.35 9.21 4.56
N VAL A 108 2.85 8.43 5.53
CA VAL A 108 2.78 8.75 6.96
C VAL A 108 4.17 8.93 7.57
N ALA A 109 5.06 7.97 7.38
CA ALA A 109 6.38 7.95 8.01
C ALA A 109 7.21 9.23 7.79
N PRO A 110 7.20 9.88 6.60
CA PRO A 110 7.91 11.15 6.42
C PRO A 110 7.45 12.28 7.33
N SER A 111 6.19 12.25 7.80
CA SER A 111 5.61 13.27 8.69
C SER A 111 5.60 12.87 10.17
N THR A 112 5.94 11.62 10.51
CA THR A 112 5.83 11.10 11.88
C THR A 112 7.14 10.57 12.45
N ILE A 113 8.14 10.29 11.61
CA ILE A 113 9.40 9.69 12.05
C ILE A 113 10.57 10.65 11.76
N LYS A 114 11.34 10.99 12.80
CA LYS A 114 12.57 11.77 12.65
C LYS A 114 13.61 11.00 11.84
N GLY A 115 14.36 11.73 11.03
CA GLY A 115 15.50 11.17 10.30
C GLY A 115 15.11 10.39 9.03
N VAL A 116 13.87 10.46 8.58
CA VAL A 116 13.50 10.00 7.25
C VAL A 116 14.16 10.91 6.21
N THR A 117 15.02 10.33 5.38
CA THR A 117 15.85 11.06 4.40
C THR A 117 15.35 10.95 2.98
N TYR A 118 14.49 9.98 2.69
CA TYR A 118 13.88 9.82 1.36
C TYR A 118 12.68 10.75 1.17
N ASP A 119 12.48 11.16 -0.06
CA ASP A 119 11.24 11.75 -0.57
C ASP A 119 10.70 10.88 -1.70
N PHE A 120 9.43 10.46 -1.59
CA PHE A 120 8.89 9.53 -2.56
C PHE A 120 8.90 10.09 -3.99
N ASN A 121 8.55 11.37 -4.17
CA ASN A 121 8.45 11.98 -5.51
C ASN A 121 9.83 12.25 -6.12
N ARG A 122 10.84 12.49 -5.27
CA ARG A 122 12.22 12.70 -5.72
C ARG A 122 12.91 11.38 -6.06
N ASP A 123 12.74 10.36 -5.22
CA ASP A 123 13.64 9.21 -5.16
C ASP A 123 13.03 7.93 -5.78
N PHE A 124 11.69 7.86 -5.89
CA PHE A 124 10.98 6.66 -6.32
C PHE A 124 9.97 6.95 -7.42
N VAL A 125 9.56 5.88 -8.07
CA VAL A 125 8.44 5.88 -9.02
C VAL A 125 7.44 4.78 -8.65
N PRO A 126 6.12 5.03 -8.79
CA PRO A 126 5.10 4.03 -8.61
C PRO A 126 5.15 3.00 -9.75
N VAL A 127 4.87 1.73 -9.42
CA VAL A 127 4.72 0.67 -10.43
C VAL A 127 3.27 0.19 -10.46
N THR A 128 2.74 -0.35 -9.38
CA THR A 128 1.33 -0.75 -9.27
C THR A 128 0.86 -0.78 -7.82
N LEU A 129 -0.42 -0.50 -7.60
CA LEU A 129 -1.10 -0.81 -6.34
C LEU A 129 -1.34 -2.32 -6.29
N ALA A 130 -0.67 -3.01 -5.39
CA ALA A 130 -0.75 -4.46 -5.34
C ALA A 130 -2.04 -4.93 -4.66
N ALA A 131 -2.33 -4.42 -3.48
CA ALA A 131 -3.52 -4.80 -2.71
C ALA A 131 -3.89 -3.73 -1.68
N VAL A 132 -5.14 -3.77 -1.24
CA VAL A 132 -5.65 -3.02 -0.09
C VAL A 132 -6.07 -3.98 1.03
N ALA A 133 -6.07 -3.49 2.27
CA ALA A 133 -6.54 -4.21 3.46
C ALA A 133 -7.46 -3.26 4.26
N PRO A 134 -8.79 -3.37 4.10
CA PRO A 134 -9.73 -2.50 4.81
C PRO A 134 -9.59 -2.60 6.32
N PHE A 135 -9.65 -1.48 7.02
CA PHE A 135 -9.74 -1.49 8.48
C PHE A 135 -11.15 -1.81 8.91
N MET A 136 -11.26 -2.63 9.95
CA MET A 136 -12.50 -3.03 10.61
C MET A 136 -12.64 -2.30 11.93
N LEU A 137 -13.82 -1.82 12.20
CA LEU A 137 -14.24 -1.25 13.47
C LEU A 137 -14.89 -2.38 14.27
N ALA A 138 -14.12 -3.01 15.16
CA ALA A 138 -14.53 -4.23 15.85
C ALA A 138 -14.73 -3.99 17.36
N VAL A 139 -15.80 -4.54 17.90
CA VAL A 139 -16.17 -4.49 19.33
C VAL A 139 -16.32 -5.90 19.90
N PRO A 140 -16.24 -6.11 21.23
CA PRO A 140 -16.61 -7.38 21.84
C PRO A 140 -18.04 -7.79 21.45
N ALA A 141 -18.31 -9.09 21.30
CA ALA A 141 -19.63 -9.58 20.90
C ALA A 141 -20.74 -9.20 21.90
N ASN A 142 -20.41 -9.10 23.18
CA ASN A 142 -21.31 -8.67 24.26
C ASN A 142 -21.42 -7.15 24.38
N SER A 143 -20.75 -6.37 23.54
CA SER A 143 -20.82 -4.92 23.55
C SER A 143 -22.27 -4.43 23.41
N PRO A 144 -22.67 -3.35 24.13
CA PRO A 144 -23.97 -2.74 23.97
C PRO A 144 -24.17 -2.12 22.57
N TYR A 145 -23.07 -1.81 21.87
CA TYR A 145 -23.12 -1.20 20.54
C TYR A 145 -23.35 -2.27 19.47
N LYS A 146 -24.48 -2.16 18.76
CA LYS A 146 -24.87 -3.11 17.70
C LYS A 146 -24.53 -2.59 16.31
N THR A 147 -24.46 -1.28 16.16
CA THR A 147 -24.15 -0.58 14.91
C THR A 147 -23.07 0.48 15.12
N LEU A 148 -22.45 0.94 14.05
CA LEU A 148 -21.52 2.07 14.12
C LEU A 148 -22.23 3.35 14.59
N ALA A 149 -23.51 3.54 14.23
CA ALA A 149 -24.31 4.67 14.68
C ALA A 149 -24.47 4.69 16.21
N ASP A 150 -24.74 3.53 16.83
CA ASP A 150 -24.84 3.42 18.30
C ASP A 150 -23.52 3.81 18.97
N PHE A 151 -22.39 3.32 18.43
CA PHE A 151 -21.06 3.62 18.95
C PHE A 151 -20.76 5.12 18.85
N ILE A 152 -20.99 5.74 17.69
CA ILE A 152 -20.75 7.17 17.48
C ILE A 152 -21.66 8.04 18.38
N ALA A 153 -22.93 7.67 18.53
CA ALA A 153 -23.84 8.39 19.42
C ALA A 153 -23.37 8.33 20.88
N ALA A 154 -22.93 7.15 21.34
CA ALA A 154 -22.39 6.98 22.68
C ALA A 154 -21.08 7.77 22.89
N ALA A 155 -20.20 7.80 21.88
CA ALA A 155 -18.94 8.55 21.94
C ALA A 155 -19.20 10.08 22.02
N ARG A 156 -20.13 10.58 21.22
CA ARG A 156 -20.53 12.01 21.26
C ARG A 156 -21.14 12.42 22.59
N ALA A 157 -21.81 11.50 23.28
CA ALA A 157 -22.43 11.76 24.59
C ALA A 157 -21.42 11.76 25.75
N ARG A 158 -20.14 11.37 25.52
CA ARG A 158 -19.09 11.29 26.53
C ARG A 158 -18.04 12.39 26.32
N PRO A 159 -17.99 13.44 27.17
CA PRO A 159 -17.00 14.51 27.02
C PRO A 159 -15.55 14.05 27.12
N GLN A 160 -15.27 12.99 27.87
CA GLN A 160 -13.92 12.39 27.99
C GLN A 160 -13.56 11.48 26.82
N GLY A 161 -14.51 11.23 25.90
CA GLY A 161 -14.33 10.27 24.81
C GLY A 161 -14.66 8.83 25.23
N ILE A 162 -14.50 7.93 24.27
CA ILE A 162 -14.69 6.49 24.44
C ILE A 162 -13.38 5.79 24.05
N GLU A 163 -12.98 4.77 24.79
CA GLU A 163 -11.68 4.11 24.63
C GLU A 163 -11.68 3.29 23.33
N VAL A 164 -10.72 3.58 22.45
CA VAL A 164 -10.48 2.88 21.18
C VAL A 164 -9.05 2.38 21.14
N ALA A 165 -8.87 1.09 20.90
CA ALA A 165 -7.56 0.47 20.78
C ALA A 165 -7.03 0.52 19.36
N ASP A 166 -5.73 0.74 19.22
CA ASP A 166 -4.96 0.59 17.99
C ASP A 166 -3.61 -0.10 18.24
N ASN A 167 -2.87 -0.35 17.19
CA ASN A 167 -1.58 -1.07 17.25
C ASN A 167 -0.34 -0.16 17.35
N GLY A 168 -0.52 1.08 17.84
CA GLY A 168 0.56 1.99 18.14
C GLY A 168 0.36 3.40 17.58
N ARG A 169 0.93 4.37 18.29
CA ARG A 169 0.87 5.79 17.90
C ARG A 169 1.49 6.02 16.52
N GLY A 170 0.82 6.79 15.67
CA GLY A 170 1.27 7.11 14.31
C GLY A 170 1.13 5.97 13.31
N THR A 171 0.56 4.82 13.71
CA THR A 171 0.25 3.73 12.78
C THR A 171 -1.00 4.03 11.97
N ALA A 172 -1.19 3.32 10.86
CA ALA A 172 -2.38 3.50 10.03
C ALA A 172 -3.71 3.17 10.75
N PRO A 173 -3.82 2.14 11.61
CA PRO A 173 -5.01 1.94 12.45
C PRO A 173 -5.29 3.08 13.43
N HIS A 174 -4.26 3.65 14.08
CA HIS A 174 -4.42 4.86 14.91
C HIS A 174 -4.98 6.02 14.09
N LEU A 175 -4.37 6.32 12.94
CA LEU A 175 -4.84 7.42 12.08
C LEU A 175 -6.24 7.17 11.51
N ALA A 176 -6.61 5.91 11.27
CA ALA A 176 -7.96 5.54 10.85
C ALA A 176 -9.01 5.76 11.98
N SER A 177 -8.66 5.46 13.23
CA SER A 177 -9.47 5.81 14.40
C SER A 177 -9.67 7.32 14.50
N ALA A 178 -8.59 8.07 14.42
CA ALA A 178 -8.63 9.53 14.46
C ALA A 178 -9.42 10.15 13.31
N LEU A 179 -9.31 9.61 12.09
CA LEU A 179 -10.13 10.01 10.95
C LEU A 179 -11.62 9.79 11.23
N LEU A 180 -11.98 8.62 11.78
CA LEU A 180 -13.37 8.33 12.16
C LEU A 180 -13.88 9.34 13.19
N GLY A 181 -13.10 9.66 14.23
CA GLY A 181 -13.41 10.67 15.22
C GLY A 181 -13.61 12.04 14.59
N LEU A 182 -12.67 12.46 13.73
CA LEU A 182 -12.73 13.74 13.02
C LEU A 182 -13.99 13.86 12.15
N GLN A 183 -14.27 12.84 11.33
CA GLN A 183 -15.42 12.86 10.41
C GLN A 183 -16.77 12.73 11.12
N SER A 184 -16.80 12.00 12.23
CA SER A 184 -18.01 11.83 13.01
C SER A 184 -18.27 12.95 14.02
N GLY A 185 -17.28 13.78 14.35
CA GLY A 185 -17.37 14.72 15.47
C GLY A 185 -17.44 14.02 16.85
N ALA A 186 -17.12 12.74 16.92
CA ALA A 186 -17.02 11.99 18.17
C ALA A 186 -15.62 12.12 18.77
N GLN A 187 -15.53 12.08 20.10
CA GLN A 187 -14.24 12.05 20.77
C GLN A 187 -13.88 10.62 21.15
N PHE A 188 -12.65 10.22 20.77
CA PHE A 188 -12.06 8.95 21.15
C PHE A 188 -10.89 9.17 22.10
N LEU A 189 -10.79 8.34 23.11
CA LEU A 189 -9.59 8.18 23.92
C LEU A 189 -8.79 7.03 23.30
N GLU A 190 -7.80 7.38 22.50
CA GLU A 190 -6.99 6.42 21.77
C GLU A 190 -5.97 5.76 22.69
N VAL A 191 -6.03 4.44 22.77
CA VAL A 191 -5.15 3.61 23.61
C VAL A 191 -4.25 2.78 22.72
N HIS A 192 -2.96 3.12 22.74
CA HIS A 192 -1.95 2.55 21.86
C HIS A 192 -1.32 1.30 22.49
N TYR A 193 -1.35 0.19 21.75
CA TYR A 193 -0.73 -1.07 22.14
C TYR A 193 0.47 -1.40 21.24
N PRO A 194 1.43 -2.23 21.68
CA PRO A 194 2.59 -2.60 20.87
C PRO A 194 2.26 -3.41 19.60
N GLY A 195 1.00 -3.76 19.38
CA GLY A 195 0.55 -4.50 18.20
C GLY A 195 -0.91 -4.90 18.28
N GLY A 196 -1.47 -5.34 17.13
CA GLY A 196 -2.88 -5.69 17.01
C GLY A 196 -3.34 -6.83 17.93
N ALA A 197 -2.46 -7.79 18.26
CA ALA A 197 -2.81 -8.88 19.18
C ALA A 197 -3.05 -8.37 20.61
N GLN A 198 -2.22 -7.45 21.10
CA GLN A 198 -2.39 -6.84 22.43
C GLN A 198 -3.62 -5.92 22.46
N ALA A 199 -3.83 -5.11 21.41
CA ALA A 199 -5.02 -4.28 21.26
C ALA A 199 -6.30 -5.13 21.29
N MET A 200 -6.29 -6.27 20.60
CA MET A 200 -7.42 -7.20 20.58
C MET A 200 -7.70 -7.82 21.95
N GLN A 201 -6.67 -8.25 22.69
CA GLN A 201 -6.85 -8.79 24.04
C GLN A 201 -7.41 -7.72 24.99
N ALA A 202 -6.92 -6.50 24.94
CA ALA A 202 -7.43 -5.39 25.74
C ALA A 202 -8.90 -5.08 25.43
N THR A 203 -9.29 -5.13 24.16
CA THR A 203 -10.68 -4.91 23.72
C THR A 203 -11.59 -6.06 24.18
N LEU A 204 -11.16 -7.31 24.02
CA LEU A 204 -11.90 -8.47 24.54
C LEU A 204 -12.02 -8.46 26.06
N GLY A 205 -11.02 -7.96 26.77
CA GLY A 205 -11.00 -7.79 28.23
C GLY A 205 -11.80 -6.59 28.74
N GLY A 206 -12.39 -5.77 27.84
CA GLY A 206 -13.20 -4.60 28.20
C GLY A 206 -12.40 -3.36 28.63
N GLN A 207 -11.07 -3.35 28.45
CA GLN A 207 -10.22 -2.18 28.70
C GLN A 207 -10.46 -1.09 27.66
N THR A 208 -10.84 -1.46 26.44
CA THR A 208 -11.27 -0.57 25.38
C THR A 208 -12.59 -1.04 24.80
N GLN A 209 -13.37 -0.12 24.23
CA GLN A 209 -14.72 -0.42 23.76
C GLN A 209 -14.76 -0.86 22.29
N MET A 210 -13.76 -0.45 21.51
CA MET A 210 -13.61 -0.76 20.08
C MET A 210 -12.13 -0.88 19.77
N MET A 211 -11.80 -1.65 18.74
CA MET A 211 -10.49 -1.60 18.12
C MET A 211 -10.60 -1.31 16.61
N VAL A 212 -9.54 -0.72 16.07
CA VAL A 212 -9.37 -0.52 14.62
C VAL A 212 -8.21 -1.37 14.16
N GLU A 213 -8.48 -2.33 13.26
CA GLU A 213 -7.44 -3.21 12.73
C GLU A 213 -7.91 -3.86 11.41
N THR A 214 -7.01 -4.44 10.66
CA THR A 214 -7.35 -5.17 9.42
C THR A 214 -8.12 -6.46 9.70
N TYR A 215 -8.92 -6.91 8.72
CA TYR A 215 -9.81 -8.06 8.92
C TYR A 215 -9.09 -9.34 9.32
N ASN A 216 -7.91 -9.63 8.76
CA ASN A 216 -7.14 -10.83 9.10
C ASN A 216 -6.77 -10.92 10.59
N VAL A 217 -6.58 -9.78 11.26
CA VAL A 217 -6.30 -9.75 12.72
C VAL A 217 -7.54 -10.11 13.54
N VAL A 218 -8.71 -9.59 13.16
CA VAL A 218 -9.95 -9.79 13.93
C VAL A 218 -10.74 -11.02 13.49
N ALA A 219 -10.49 -11.58 12.30
CA ALA A 219 -11.31 -12.61 11.65
C ALA A 219 -11.58 -13.83 12.54
N GLY A 220 -10.56 -14.39 13.18
CA GLY A 220 -10.72 -15.56 14.03
C GLY A 220 -11.64 -15.31 15.25
N ASN A 221 -11.61 -14.11 15.81
CA ASN A 221 -12.50 -13.73 16.90
C ASN A 221 -13.92 -13.39 16.42
N VAL A 222 -14.06 -12.86 15.23
CA VAL A 222 -15.36 -12.58 14.61
C VAL A 222 -16.05 -13.90 14.23
N GLN A 223 -15.35 -14.82 13.58
CA GLN A 223 -15.85 -16.14 13.22
C GLN A 223 -16.18 -16.98 14.46
N GLY A 224 -15.37 -16.87 15.51
CA GLY A 224 -15.59 -17.53 16.80
C GLY A 224 -16.66 -16.86 17.68
N GLY A 225 -17.36 -15.82 17.18
CA GLY A 225 -18.45 -15.15 17.89
C GLY A 225 -18.00 -14.36 19.13
N ARG A 226 -16.70 -14.07 19.28
CA ARG A 226 -16.15 -13.28 20.39
C ARG A 226 -16.11 -11.78 20.11
N MET A 227 -16.05 -11.42 18.83
CA MET A 227 -16.10 -10.02 18.36
C MET A 227 -17.20 -9.82 17.34
N ARG A 228 -17.63 -8.58 17.19
CA ARG A 228 -18.51 -8.09 16.13
C ARG A 228 -17.84 -6.95 15.40
N VAL A 229 -17.88 -6.96 14.07
CA VAL A 229 -17.52 -5.83 13.24
C VAL A 229 -18.75 -4.91 13.10
N LEU A 230 -18.60 -3.65 13.48
CA LEU A 230 -19.64 -2.63 13.32
C LEU A 230 -19.66 -2.07 11.89
N ALA A 231 -18.47 -1.90 11.30
CA ALA A 231 -18.33 -1.44 9.92
C ALA A 231 -16.92 -1.72 9.38
N SER A 232 -16.80 -1.75 8.06
CA SER A 232 -15.54 -1.69 7.31
C SER A 232 -15.27 -0.24 6.88
N MET A 233 -14.04 0.23 7.06
CA MET A 233 -13.61 1.54 6.56
C MET A 233 -13.13 1.49 5.09
N GLY A 234 -13.33 0.39 4.38
CA GLY A 234 -13.03 0.31 2.95
C GLY A 234 -13.85 1.31 2.13
N ASP A 235 -13.33 1.65 0.95
CA ASP A 235 -14.01 2.51 -0.03
C ASP A 235 -15.14 1.76 -0.78
N ARG A 236 -15.10 0.44 -0.76
CA ARG A 236 -16.11 -0.47 -1.31
C ARG A 236 -16.23 -1.75 -0.48
N VAL A 237 -17.28 -2.49 -0.75
CA VAL A 237 -17.45 -3.84 -0.19
C VAL A 237 -16.53 -4.80 -0.92
N GLU A 238 -15.66 -5.46 -0.18
CA GLU A 238 -14.76 -6.47 -0.72
C GLU A 238 -15.39 -7.87 -0.65
N ALA A 239 -14.98 -8.73 -1.58
CA ALA A 239 -15.49 -10.09 -1.64
C ALA A 239 -15.19 -10.90 -0.36
N GLY A 240 -16.22 -11.46 0.26
CA GLY A 240 -16.15 -12.16 1.55
C GLY A 240 -16.34 -11.23 2.76
N LEU A 241 -16.58 -9.93 2.53
CA LEU A 241 -16.89 -8.94 3.58
C LEU A 241 -18.28 -8.31 3.41
N GLU A 242 -19.15 -8.91 2.59
CA GLU A 242 -20.49 -8.39 2.23
C GLU A 242 -21.39 -8.19 3.44
N GLN A 243 -21.18 -8.93 4.51
CA GLN A 243 -21.93 -8.84 5.77
C GLN A 243 -21.57 -7.60 6.59
N PHE A 244 -20.46 -6.92 6.29
CA PHE A 244 -20.04 -5.75 7.04
C PHE A 244 -20.39 -4.46 6.30
N PRO A 245 -21.19 -3.55 6.91
CA PRO A 245 -21.53 -2.28 6.27
C PRO A 245 -20.27 -1.39 6.13
N LEU A 246 -20.27 -0.53 5.10
CA LEU A 246 -19.23 0.50 4.98
C LEU A 246 -19.42 1.59 6.04
N ALA A 247 -18.35 1.99 6.70
CA ALA A 247 -18.36 3.08 7.68
C ALA A 247 -18.81 4.40 7.06
N SER A 248 -18.47 4.65 5.80
CA SER A 248 -18.86 5.83 5.03
C SER A 248 -20.37 6.00 4.85
N ARG A 249 -21.17 4.93 4.99
CA ARG A 249 -22.63 5.01 4.98
C ARG A 249 -23.21 5.66 6.24
N THR A 250 -22.51 5.55 7.36
CA THR A 250 -22.89 6.14 8.66
C THR A 250 -22.16 7.45 8.91
N VAL A 251 -20.88 7.49 8.53
CA VAL A 251 -19.97 8.62 8.72
C VAL A 251 -19.34 8.95 7.36
N PRO A 252 -19.91 9.89 6.58
CA PRO A 252 -19.32 10.30 5.31
C PRO A 252 -17.85 10.71 5.47
N GLY A 253 -16.98 10.24 4.57
CA GLY A 253 -15.54 10.50 4.64
C GLY A 253 -14.74 9.55 5.55
N ALA A 254 -15.38 8.67 6.32
CA ALA A 254 -14.69 7.63 7.11
C ALA A 254 -14.25 6.47 6.22
N VAL A 255 -13.25 6.73 5.36
CA VAL A 255 -12.65 5.74 4.47
C VAL A 255 -11.16 5.64 4.76
N ALA A 256 -10.71 4.46 5.14
CA ALA A 256 -9.31 4.17 5.46
C ALA A 256 -9.01 2.69 5.28
N HIS A 257 -7.85 2.39 4.75
CA HIS A 257 -7.35 1.02 4.63
C HIS A 257 -5.82 1.01 4.57
N GLY A 258 -5.21 -0.07 5.01
CA GLY A 258 -3.84 -0.38 4.68
C GLY A 258 -3.75 -0.69 3.19
N TRP A 259 -2.59 -0.43 2.58
CA TRP A 259 -2.35 -0.78 1.20
C TRP A 259 -0.89 -1.10 0.95
N PHE A 260 -0.66 -1.89 -0.08
CA PHE A 260 0.66 -2.34 -0.49
C PHE A 260 0.86 -2.00 -1.96
N ALA A 261 2.05 -1.51 -2.28
CA ALA A 261 2.40 -1.13 -3.63
C ALA A 261 3.75 -1.70 -4.04
N VAL A 262 3.91 -1.93 -5.34
CA VAL A 262 5.21 -2.11 -5.96
C VAL A 262 5.72 -0.73 -6.38
N ILE A 263 6.94 -0.44 -5.96
CA ILE A 263 7.66 0.78 -6.32
C ILE A 263 9.05 0.45 -6.86
N ALA A 264 9.61 1.35 -7.61
CA ALA A 264 10.99 1.28 -8.06
C ALA A 264 11.75 2.55 -7.67
N LYS A 265 13.08 2.48 -7.62
CA LYS A 265 13.91 3.65 -7.56
C LYS A 265 13.74 4.46 -8.85
N LYS A 266 13.79 5.80 -8.75
CA LYS A 266 13.83 6.68 -9.91
C LYS A 266 15.01 6.31 -10.79
N ASP A 267 14.92 6.58 -12.07
CA ASP A 267 15.95 6.29 -13.10
C ASP A 267 16.10 4.80 -13.49
N VAL A 268 15.24 3.90 -13.01
CA VAL A 268 15.09 2.56 -13.60
C VAL A 268 14.47 2.71 -14.99
N ASP A 269 14.96 1.92 -15.96
CA ASP A 269 14.51 1.96 -17.35
C ASP A 269 12.97 1.86 -17.45
N PRO A 270 12.30 2.82 -18.08
CA PRO A 270 10.84 2.83 -18.23
C PRO A 270 10.27 1.58 -18.91
N THR A 271 11.03 0.93 -19.79
CA THR A 271 10.59 -0.28 -20.48
C THR A 271 10.56 -1.49 -19.53
N VAL A 272 11.50 -1.55 -18.59
CA VAL A 272 11.50 -2.52 -17.49
C VAL A 272 10.31 -2.28 -16.57
N LEU A 273 10.05 -1.02 -16.20
CA LEU A 273 8.92 -0.65 -15.34
C LEU A 273 7.57 -1.01 -15.98
N ALA A 274 7.40 -0.73 -17.28
CA ALA A 274 6.18 -1.07 -18.00
C ALA A 274 5.96 -2.59 -18.08
N LYS A 275 7.04 -3.37 -18.28
CA LYS A 275 6.95 -4.83 -18.25
C LYS A 275 6.63 -5.35 -16.85
N LEU A 276 7.30 -4.83 -15.82
CA LEU A 276 7.04 -5.19 -14.43
C LEU A 276 5.59 -4.90 -14.04
N ASN A 277 5.07 -3.70 -14.37
CA ASN A 277 3.68 -3.33 -14.11
C ASN A 277 2.71 -4.35 -14.73
N ARG A 278 2.86 -4.65 -16.02
CA ARG A 278 2.01 -5.60 -16.72
C ARG A 278 2.07 -6.98 -16.07
N ASP A 279 3.28 -7.51 -15.87
CA ASP A 279 3.47 -8.87 -15.37
C ASP A 279 2.99 -9.02 -13.91
N MET A 280 3.21 -7.99 -13.07
CA MET A 280 2.66 -7.91 -11.71
C MET A 280 1.13 -7.88 -11.72
N ASN A 281 0.52 -7.04 -12.57
CA ASN A 281 -0.93 -6.91 -12.64
C ASN A 281 -1.59 -8.22 -13.10
N GLU A 282 -1.00 -8.91 -14.06
CA GLU A 282 -1.46 -10.23 -14.50
C GLU A 282 -1.34 -11.25 -13.36
N ALA A 283 -0.20 -11.30 -12.67
CA ALA A 283 0.01 -12.23 -11.56
C ALA A 283 -0.95 -12.00 -10.38
N LEU A 284 -1.21 -10.73 -10.02
CA LEU A 284 -2.13 -10.35 -8.94
C LEU A 284 -3.58 -10.77 -9.21
N LEU A 285 -3.97 -10.93 -10.48
CA LEU A 285 -5.31 -11.33 -10.89
C LEU A 285 -5.48 -12.84 -11.11
N LEU A 286 -4.43 -13.64 -10.95
CA LEU A 286 -4.55 -15.10 -11.04
C LEU A 286 -5.49 -15.62 -9.94
N PRO A 287 -6.39 -16.59 -10.26
CA PRO A 287 -7.40 -17.05 -9.31
C PRO A 287 -6.84 -17.53 -7.96
N ASP A 288 -5.72 -18.23 -7.97
CA ASP A 288 -5.06 -18.74 -6.77
C ASP A 288 -4.39 -17.61 -5.96
N VAL A 289 -3.85 -16.57 -6.62
CA VAL A 289 -3.32 -15.37 -5.97
C VAL A 289 -4.45 -14.56 -5.33
N VAL A 290 -5.58 -14.39 -6.03
CA VAL A 290 -6.77 -13.72 -5.49
C VAL A 290 -7.33 -14.48 -4.28
N ALA A 291 -7.41 -15.81 -4.36
CA ALA A 291 -7.87 -16.64 -3.25
C ALA A 291 -6.93 -16.52 -2.04
N LYS A 292 -5.62 -16.63 -2.26
CA LYS A 292 -4.61 -16.47 -1.21
C LYS A 292 -4.63 -15.09 -0.59
N SER A 293 -4.80 -14.05 -1.40
CA SER A 293 -4.90 -12.67 -0.95
C SER A 293 -6.09 -12.48 0.02
N ARG A 294 -7.26 -13.05 -0.31
CA ARG A 294 -8.45 -13.00 0.55
C ARG A 294 -8.24 -13.71 1.89
N GLU A 295 -7.59 -14.87 1.88
CA GLU A 295 -7.22 -15.57 3.13
C GLU A 295 -6.35 -14.68 4.04
N LEU A 296 -5.50 -13.84 3.43
CA LEU A 296 -4.64 -12.90 4.13
C LEU A 296 -5.35 -11.58 4.50
N GLY A 297 -6.65 -11.44 4.21
CA GLY A 297 -7.42 -10.21 4.44
C GLY A 297 -6.99 -9.04 3.57
N THR A 298 -6.39 -9.34 2.42
CA THR A 298 -5.95 -8.35 1.43
C THR A 298 -6.69 -8.55 0.11
N TYR A 299 -6.86 -7.48 -0.65
CA TYR A 299 -7.68 -7.48 -1.87
C TYR A 299 -6.87 -6.87 -3.00
N PRO A 300 -6.50 -7.64 -4.04
CA PRO A 300 -5.72 -7.14 -5.16
C PRO A 300 -6.40 -5.96 -5.86
N ARG A 301 -5.62 -4.92 -6.14
CA ARG A 301 -6.05 -3.70 -6.86
C ARG A 301 -5.03 -3.26 -7.89
N PRO A 302 -4.64 -4.14 -8.81
CA PRO A 302 -3.66 -3.78 -9.82
C PRO A 302 -4.15 -2.61 -10.68
N GLY A 303 -3.21 -1.79 -11.13
CA GLY A 303 -3.50 -0.61 -11.94
C GLY A 303 -2.27 -0.06 -12.63
N THR A 304 -2.41 1.13 -13.22
CA THR A 304 -1.29 1.80 -13.87
C THR A 304 -0.43 2.57 -12.84
N PRO A 305 0.81 2.92 -13.20
CA PRO A 305 1.64 3.80 -12.38
C PRO A 305 0.97 5.15 -12.05
N GLU A 306 0.24 5.72 -13.01
CA GLU A 306 -0.48 7.00 -12.85
C GLU A 306 -1.65 6.87 -11.85
N GLN A 307 -2.35 5.74 -11.88
CA GLN A 307 -3.41 5.45 -10.90
C GLN A 307 -2.83 5.33 -9.49
N LEU A 308 -1.69 4.65 -9.34
CA LEU A 308 -1.00 4.58 -8.05
C LEU A 308 -0.48 5.95 -7.61
N ALA A 309 0.06 6.77 -8.52
CA ALA A 309 0.52 8.13 -8.19
C ALA A 309 -0.64 8.99 -7.66
N SER A 310 -1.79 8.95 -8.33
CA SER A 310 -3.01 9.67 -7.90
C SER A 310 -3.50 9.16 -6.55
N TYR A 311 -3.49 7.85 -6.35
CA TYR A 311 -3.86 7.22 -5.09
C TYR A 311 -2.95 7.67 -3.93
N ILE A 312 -1.63 7.71 -4.14
CA ILE A 312 -0.66 8.19 -3.15
C ILE A 312 -0.92 9.67 -2.79
N ALA A 313 -1.23 10.50 -3.79
CA ALA A 313 -1.50 11.92 -3.56
C ALA A 313 -2.74 12.14 -2.67
N GLU A 314 -3.83 11.41 -2.95
CA GLU A 314 -5.07 11.45 -2.15
C GLU A 314 -4.85 10.89 -0.73
N ASP A 315 -4.14 9.78 -0.61
CA ASP A 315 -3.81 9.14 0.67
C ASP A 315 -2.98 10.09 1.55
N ARG A 316 -1.96 10.73 1.00
CA ARG A 316 -1.16 11.75 1.70
C ARG A 316 -1.99 12.92 2.17
N LYS A 317 -2.87 13.45 1.33
CA LYS A 317 -3.77 14.56 1.68
C LYS A 317 -4.67 14.18 2.86
N THR A 318 -5.22 12.97 2.84
CA THR A 318 -6.07 12.45 3.92
C THR A 318 -5.29 12.36 5.23
N TRP A 319 -4.12 11.72 5.21
CA TRP A 319 -3.32 11.56 6.43
C TRP A 319 -2.73 12.86 6.95
N GLN A 320 -2.31 13.78 6.07
CA GLN A 320 -1.82 15.09 6.49
C GLN A 320 -2.89 15.86 7.27
N ALA A 321 -4.13 15.87 6.80
CA ALA A 321 -5.25 16.52 7.50
C ALA A 321 -5.50 15.93 8.91
N VAL A 322 -5.34 14.60 9.06
CA VAL A 322 -5.44 13.91 10.35
C VAL A 322 -4.25 14.26 11.26
N LEU A 323 -3.04 14.21 10.75
CA LEU A 323 -1.81 14.52 11.48
C LEU A 323 -1.80 15.96 12.00
N ASP A 324 -2.22 16.91 11.17
CA ASP A 324 -2.34 18.33 11.53
C ASP A 324 -3.34 18.52 12.66
N LYS A 325 -4.50 17.86 12.57
CA LYS A 325 -5.56 17.94 13.59
C LYS A 325 -5.13 17.36 14.93
N LEU A 326 -4.37 16.26 14.91
CA LEU A 326 -3.84 15.61 16.10
C LEU A 326 -2.56 16.26 16.63
N ASN A 327 -2.01 17.26 15.92
CA ASN A 327 -0.72 17.88 16.21
C ASN A 327 0.42 16.84 16.39
N ILE A 328 0.37 15.76 15.58
CA ILE A 328 1.42 14.74 15.56
C ILE A 328 2.64 15.33 14.84
N LYS A 329 3.77 15.32 15.52
CA LYS A 329 5.06 15.77 14.99
C LYS A 329 6.02 14.59 14.89
N PRO A 330 7.03 14.66 14.02
CA PRO A 330 8.06 13.63 13.94
C PRO A 330 8.78 13.41 15.29
N GLU A 331 8.83 12.15 15.72
CA GLU A 331 9.51 11.70 16.95
C GLU A 331 10.69 10.76 16.63
#